data_77a240e6d60f91dc7808cafd5accfc5c
#
_entry.id   77a240e6d60f91dc7808cafd5accfc5c
#
_cell.length_a   1.000
_cell.length_b   1.000
_cell.length_c   1.000
_cell.angle_alpha   90.00
_cell.angle_beta   90.00
_cell.angle_gamma   90.00
#
_symmetry.space_group_name_H-M   'P 1'
#
loop_
_entity.id
_entity.type
_entity.pdbx_description
1 polymer ?
#
loop_
_entity_poly.entity_id
_entity_poly.type
_entity_poly.pdbx_seq_one_letter_code
_entity_poly.pdbx_strand_id
1 'polypeptide(L)'
;MNYQEFCKILNKHIFEGERKELLRRIAENPERFIGLFRPTKPGAKILQNLLQSHEIRMGEALEEIIEEILKDLGFEILSKSIEKENGEMLSLDQYFTDGEVYFFIEQKVRDDHDSSKKRGQMSNFEAKLEILSKKHGSKLSGIMYFIDPDFSKNKNYYIQELEKLKNFYGIELNLYYGKEFFEHFLNKPDLWEKILDWLKQWKDSLPELPEVNFDAKPKESFEEIKTLELRSWRKILDNDKLWDEGVMRAIFRDGSTLKLLHSYFNGLEGKPYKELANGLNKKINEYYP
;
A
#
# COMPACT_ATOMS: atom_id res chain seq x y z
N MET A 1 -3.98 -13.65 17.24
CA MET A 1 -2.77 -13.33 16.43
C MET A 1 -1.52 -13.40 17.28
N ASN A 2 -0.42 -13.95 16.73
CA ASN A 2 0.92 -14.01 17.34
C ASN A 2 1.93 -13.18 16.54
N TYR A 3 3.18 -13.05 17.04
CA TYR A 3 4.23 -12.22 16.39
C TYR A 3 4.57 -12.68 14.96
N GLN A 4 4.61 -14.00 14.71
CA GLN A 4 4.95 -14.52 13.38
C GLN A 4 3.86 -14.22 12.36
N GLU A 5 2.59 -14.32 12.74
CA GLU A 5 1.43 -13.94 11.91
C GLU A 5 1.45 -12.43 11.61
N PHE A 6 1.74 -11.62 12.63
CA PHE A 6 1.89 -10.17 12.49
C PHE A 6 2.99 -9.80 11.48
N CYS A 7 4.19 -10.37 11.62
CA CYS A 7 5.28 -10.16 10.67
C CYS A 7 4.94 -10.66 9.26
N LYS A 8 4.23 -11.77 9.15
CA LYS A 8 3.79 -12.31 7.85
C LYS A 8 2.88 -11.35 7.12
N ILE A 9 1.93 -10.71 7.81
CA ILE A 9 1.04 -9.69 7.22
C ILE A 9 1.86 -8.51 6.74
N LEU A 10 2.73 -7.94 7.58
CA LEU A 10 3.58 -6.81 7.20
C LEU A 10 4.45 -7.12 5.98
N ASN A 11 5.16 -8.25 6.01
CA ASN A 11 6.07 -8.63 4.93
C ASN A 11 5.34 -8.92 3.61
N LYS A 12 4.17 -9.55 3.68
CA LYS A 12 3.30 -9.82 2.52
C LYS A 12 2.87 -8.52 1.84
N HIS A 13 2.35 -7.56 2.60
CA HIS A 13 1.89 -6.29 2.03
C HIS A 13 3.04 -5.43 1.54
N ILE A 14 4.07 -5.25 2.36
CA ILE A 14 5.10 -4.24 2.10
C ILE A 14 6.10 -4.69 1.03
N PHE A 15 6.58 -5.94 1.10
CA PHE A 15 7.72 -6.39 0.30
C PHE A 15 7.37 -7.36 -0.83
N GLU A 16 6.27 -8.14 -0.69
CA GLU A 16 5.93 -9.12 -1.73
C GLU A 16 5.53 -8.43 -3.04
N GLY A 17 6.18 -8.83 -4.14
CA GLY A 17 5.90 -8.30 -5.47
C GLY A 17 6.40 -6.87 -5.71
N GLU A 18 7.22 -6.29 -4.82
CA GLU A 18 7.67 -4.90 -4.92
C GLU A 18 8.51 -4.62 -6.17
N ARG A 19 9.37 -5.56 -6.57
CA ARG A 19 10.23 -5.41 -7.76
C ARG A 19 9.40 -5.41 -9.05
N LYS A 20 8.45 -6.32 -9.12
CA LYS A 20 7.51 -6.41 -10.24
C LYS A 20 6.69 -5.12 -10.36
N GLU A 21 6.16 -4.64 -9.24
CA GLU A 21 5.36 -3.42 -9.19
C GLU A 21 6.19 -2.17 -9.55
N LEU A 22 7.44 -2.09 -9.09
CA LEU A 22 8.35 -1.01 -9.47
C LEU A 22 8.57 -0.98 -11.00
N LEU A 23 8.86 -2.12 -11.62
CA LEU A 23 9.04 -2.20 -13.08
C LEU A 23 7.76 -1.85 -13.83
N ARG A 24 6.59 -2.26 -13.33
CA ARG A 24 5.30 -1.90 -13.91
C ARG A 24 5.10 -0.38 -13.89
N ARG A 25 5.38 0.28 -12.75
CA ARG A 25 5.30 1.74 -12.64
C ARG A 25 6.27 2.47 -13.55
N ILE A 26 7.48 1.96 -13.72
CA ILE A 26 8.47 2.50 -14.67
C ILE A 26 7.96 2.38 -16.11
N ALA A 27 7.38 1.24 -16.47
CA ALA A 27 6.80 1.01 -17.79
C ALA A 27 5.59 1.90 -18.10
N GLU A 28 4.76 2.19 -17.08
CA GLU A 28 3.55 3.00 -17.24
C GLU A 28 3.81 4.50 -17.19
N ASN A 29 4.77 4.93 -16.39
CA ASN A 29 5.05 6.35 -16.13
C ASN A 29 6.57 6.63 -16.19
N PRO A 30 7.25 6.35 -17.31
CA PRO A 30 8.71 6.49 -17.43
C PRO A 30 9.19 7.92 -17.12
N GLU A 31 8.40 8.93 -17.46
CA GLU A 31 8.71 10.35 -17.20
C GLU A 31 8.87 10.70 -15.72
N ARG A 32 8.37 9.84 -14.81
CA ARG A 32 8.60 10.00 -13.36
C ARG A 32 10.02 9.63 -12.93
N PHE A 33 10.74 8.88 -13.74
CA PHE A 33 12.06 8.34 -13.41
C PHE A 33 13.19 8.95 -14.24
N ILE A 34 12.86 9.49 -15.40
CA ILE A 34 13.78 10.18 -16.34
C ILE A 34 13.60 11.70 -16.28
N GLY A 35 14.54 12.44 -16.81
CA GLY A 35 14.41 13.86 -17.09
C GLY A 35 15.47 14.75 -16.45
N LEU A 36 15.95 15.69 -17.27
CA LEU A 36 17.01 16.63 -16.94
C LEU A 36 16.64 17.62 -15.80
N PHE A 37 15.36 17.95 -15.66
CA PHE A 37 14.88 18.90 -14.65
C PHE A 37 14.67 18.28 -13.26
N ARG A 38 15.12 17.05 -13.02
CA ARG A 38 15.10 16.43 -11.70
C ARG A 38 16.44 16.68 -11.00
N PRO A 39 16.43 17.11 -9.71
CA PRO A 39 17.67 17.40 -8.98
C PRO A 39 18.38 16.13 -8.48
N THR A 40 17.91 14.94 -8.84
CA THR A 40 18.44 13.66 -8.36
C THR A 40 18.73 12.69 -9.50
N LYS A 41 19.71 11.81 -9.29
CA LYS A 41 19.97 10.68 -10.19
C LYS A 41 18.84 9.65 -10.14
N PRO A 42 18.65 8.82 -11.19
CA PRO A 42 17.58 7.82 -11.25
C PRO A 42 17.48 6.90 -10.04
N GLY A 43 18.60 6.40 -9.52
CA GLY A 43 18.60 5.52 -8.33
C GLY A 43 17.98 6.15 -7.10
N ALA A 44 18.23 7.43 -6.84
CA ALA A 44 17.60 8.14 -5.72
C ALA A 44 16.08 8.31 -5.94
N LYS A 45 15.64 8.54 -7.18
CA LYS A 45 14.22 8.62 -7.51
C LYS A 45 13.51 7.28 -7.38
N ILE A 46 14.16 6.19 -7.76
CA ILE A 46 13.67 4.83 -7.60
C ILE A 46 13.51 4.52 -6.11
N LEU A 47 14.54 4.79 -5.29
CA LEU A 47 14.49 4.61 -3.84
C LEU A 47 13.35 5.42 -3.20
N GLN A 48 13.21 6.70 -3.57
CA GLN A 48 12.09 7.54 -3.09
C GLN A 48 10.72 6.91 -3.42
N ASN A 49 10.56 6.41 -4.64
CA ASN A 49 9.30 5.78 -5.07
C ASN A 49 9.03 4.49 -4.29
N LEU A 50 10.07 3.70 -4.03
CA LEU A 50 9.98 2.46 -3.26
C LEU A 50 9.58 2.75 -1.81
N LEU A 51 10.25 3.68 -1.13
CA LEU A 51 9.92 4.10 0.24
C LEU A 51 8.48 4.61 0.36
N GLN A 52 8.05 5.46 -0.58
CA GLN A 52 6.66 5.93 -0.61
C GLN A 52 5.66 4.77 -0.80
N SER A 53 6.02 3.77 -1.60
CA SER A 53 5.20 2.56 -1.77
C SER A 53 5.10 1.76 -0.47
N HIS A 54 6.20 1.63 0.26
CA HIS A 54 6.22 0.94 1.56
C HIS A 54 5.31 1.63 2.57
N GLU A 55 5.29 2.98 2.63
CA GLU A 55 4.39 3.71 3.52
C GLU A 55 2.91 3.47 3.19
N ILE A 56 2.53 3.45 1.90
CA ILE A 56 1.16 3.15 1.48
C ILE A 56 0.77 1.72 1.88
N ARG A 57 1.63 0.75 1.55
CA ARG A 57 1.41 -0.67 1.85
C ARG A 57 1.44 -0.98 3.35
N MET A 58 2.17 -0.19 4.14
CA MET A 58 2.11 -0.26 5.60
C MET A 58 0.70 0.07 6.11
N GLY A 59 0.01 1.05 5.51
CA GLY A 59 -1.38 1.35 5.82
C GLY A 59 -2.29 0.15 5.57
N GLU A 60 -2.17 -0.50 4.40
CA GLU A 60 -2.93 -1.71 4.03
C GLU A 60 -2.64 -2.88 4.99
N ALA A 61 -1.38 -3.07 5.38
CA ALA A 61 -0.98 -4.10 6.35
C ALA A 61 -1.60 -3.85 7.73
N LEU A 62 -1.61 -2.60 8.19
CA LEU A 62 -2.23 -2.23 9.46
C LEU A 62 -3.76 -2.39 9.43
N GLU A 63 -4.40 -2.21 8.27
CA GLU A 63 -5.82 -2.54 8.09
C GLU A 63 -6.07 -4.05 8.26
N GLU A 64 -5.25 -4.92 7.63
CA GLU A 64 -5.37 -6.39 7.80
C GLU A 64 -5.10 -6.80 9.26
N ILE A 65 -4.13 -6.18 9.93
CA ILE A 65 -3.84 -6.44 11.37
C ILE A 65 -5.02 -6.10 12.26
N ILE A 66 -5.64 -4.94 12.08
CA ILE A 66 -6.84 -4.54 12.85
C ILE A 66 -8.00 -5.49 12.57
N GLU A 67 -8.19 -5.90 11.31
CA GLU A 67 -9.23 -6.87 10.96
C GLU A 67 -9.03 -8.22 11.66
N GLU A 68 -7.80 -8.74 11.69
CA GLU A 68 -7.50 -10.00 12.40
C GLU A 68 -7.71 -9.86 13.92
N ILE A 69 -7.40 -8.71 14.51
CA ILE A 69 -7.69 -8.43 15.92
C ILE A 69 -9.21 -8.43 16.18
N LEU A 70 -9.99 -7.81 15.31
CA LEU A 70 -11.45 -7.79 15.43
C LEU A 70 -12.02 -9.21 15.35
N LYS A 71 -11.54 -10.05 14.42
CA LYS A 71 -11.92 -11.47 14.32
C LYS A 71 -11.57 -12.25 15.60
N ASP A 72 -10.36 -12.07 16.12
CA ASP A 72 -9.90 -12.73 17.35
C ASP A 72 -10.76 -12.32 18.57
N LEU A 73 -11.33 -11.14 18.54
CA LEU A 73 -12.24 -10.64 19.58
C LEU A 73 -13.71 -11.06 19.39
N GLY A 74 -14.02 -11.78 18.30
CA GLY A 74 -15.34 -12.35 18.04
C GLY A 74 -16.28 -11.45 17.24
N PHE A 75 -15.80 -10.36 16.63
CA PHE A 75 -16.59 -9.58 15.70
C PHE A 75 -16.77 -10.33 14.37
N GLU A 76 -17.94 -10.22 13.78
CA GLU A 76 -18.20 -10.71 12.42
C GLU A 76 -17.76 -9.66 11.40
N ILE A 77 -16.81 -10.01 10.54
CA ILE A 77 -16.30 -9.13 9.47
C ILE A 77 -17.24 -9.20 8.27
N LEU A 78 -17.62 -8.02 7.78
CA LEU A 78 -18.55 -7.86 6.66
C LEU A 78 -17.80 -7.45 5.37
N SER A 79 -18.49 -7.54 4.23
CA SER A 79 -17.92 -7.12 2.94
C SER A 79 -17.60 -5.63 2.94
N LYS A 80 -16.32 -5.29 2.74
CA LYS A 80 -15.82 -3.91 2.69
C LYS A 80 -16.24 -3.12 1.45
N SER A 81 -16.88 -3.76 0.47
CA SER A 81 -17.36 -3.11 -0.74
C SER A 81 -18.82 -2.76 -0.61
N ILE A 82 -19.15 -1.47 -0.74
CA ILE A 82 -20.52 -0.96 -0.71
C ILE A 82 -20.82 -0.21 -2.02
N GLU A 83 -22.06 -0.36 -2.49
CA GLU A 83 -22.51 0.24 -3.76
C GLU A 83 -23.27 1.53 -3.49
N LYS A 84 -22.91 2.60 -4.22
CA LYS A 84 -23.67 3.85 -4.26
C LYS A 84 -24.93 3.69 -5.13
N GLU A 85 -25.90 4.59 -4.98
CA GLU A 85 -27.12 4.64 -5.79
C GLU A 85 -26.85 4.75 -7.31
N ASN A 86 -25.71 5.31 -7.68
CA ASN A 86 -25.29 5.43 -9.10
C ASN A 86 -24.50 4.21 -9.63
N GLY A 87 -24.40 3.12 -8.86
CA GLY A 87 -23.65 1.91 -9.23
C GLY A 87 -22.14 1.99 -8.97
N GLU A 88 -21.62 3.10 -8.47
CA GLU A 88 -20.21 3.23 -8.11
C GLU A 88 -19.91 2.49 -6.80
N MET A 89 -18.80 1.74 -6.77
CA MET A 89 -18.37 1.02 -5.57
C MET A 89 -17.48 1.88 -4.69
N LEU A 90 -17.77 1.89 -3.39
CA LEU A 90 -16.89 2.45 -2.35
C LEU A 90 -16.27 1.33 -1.53
N SER A 91 -15.01 1.51 -1.16
CA SER A 91 -14.30 0.60 -0.25
C SER A 91 -14.28 1.18 1.16
N LEU A 92 -14.55 0.32 2.14
CA LEU A 92 -14.43 0.60 3.57
C LEU A 92 -13.09 0.03 4.06
N ASP A 93 -12.41 0.74 4.95
CA ASP A 93 -11.18 0.23 5.55
C ASP A 93 -11.51 -0.92 6.52
N GLN A 94 -12.55 -0.75 7.38
CA GLN A 94 -13.14 -1.82 8.19
C GLN A 94 -14.66 -1.76 8.15
N TYR A 95 -15.30 -2.94 8.17
CA TYR A 95 -16.76 -3.08 8.31
C TYR A 95 -17.10 -4.39 9.00
N PHE A 96 -17.78 -4.31 10.15
CA PHE A 96 -18.01 -5.46 11.02
C PHE A 96 -19.22 -5.24 11.95
N THR A 97 -19.63 -6.29 12.67
CA THR A 97 -20.72 -6.24 13.64
C THR A 97 -20.40 -7.11 14.86
N ASP A 98 -21.00 -6.74 16.01
CA ASP A 98 -21.07 -7.58 17.23
C ASP A 98 -22.38 -8.38 17.31
N GLY A 99 -23.23 -8.30 16.26
CA GLY A 99 -24.55 -8.90 16.19
C GLY A 99 -25.68 -7.93 16.54
N GLU A 100 -25.42 -6.82 17.21
CA GLU A 100 -26.41 -5.80 17.59
C GLU A 100 -26.18 -4.49 16.85
N VAL A 101 -24.90 -4.06 16.75
CA VAL A 101 -24.45 -2.81 16.13
C VAL A 101 -23.55 -3.11 14.94
N TYR A 102 -23.68 -2.32 13.88
CA TYR A 102 -22.82 -2.33 12.72
C TYR A 102 -21.79 -1.21 12.84
N PHE A 103 -20.52 -1.55 12.64
CA PHE A 103 -19.42 -0.61 12.77
C PHE A 103 -18.71 -0.46 11.43
N PHE A 104 -18.39 0.77 11.05
CA PHE A 104 -17.41 1.01 10.01
C PHE A 104 -16.29 1.94 10.52
N ILE A 105 -15.07 1.68 10.08
CA ILE A 105 -13.91 2.51 10.43
C ILE A 105 -13.30 3.07 9.15
N GLU A 106 -13.04 4.36 9.14
CA GLU A 106 -12.09 5.00 8.25
C GLU A 106 -10.76 5.09 8.98
N GLN A 107 -9.78 4.30 8.52
CA GLN A 107 -8.48 4.14 9.19
C GLN A 107 -7.40 4.91 8.42
N LYS A 108 -6.57 5.65 9.13
CA LYS A 108 -5.41 6.34 8.56
C LYS A 108 -4.21 6.17 9.47
N VAL A 109 -3.02 6.09 8.87
CA VAL A 109 -1.79 5.96 9.67
C VAL A 109 -1.52 7.26 10.40
N ARG A 110 -1.58 8.42 9.72
CA ARG A 110 -1.18 9.72 10.27
C ARG A 110 -2.23 10.80 10.01
N ASP A 111 -2.33 11.73 10.95
CA ASP A 111 -3.07 12.99 10.82
C ASP A 111 -2.09 14.18 10.66
N ASP A 112 -1.39 14.25 9.53
CA ASP A 112 -0.45 15.33 9.17
C ASP A 112 -0.90 16.11 7.93
N HIS A 113 -2.12 15.90 7.49
CA HIS A 113 -2.65 16.39 6.22
C HIS A 113 -2.85 17.90 6.16
N ASP A 114 -2.73 18.43 4.93
CA ASP A 114 -3.15 19.80 4.60
C ASP A 114 -4.68 19.97 4.60
N SER A 115 -5.11 21.23 4.45
CA SER A 115 -6.54 21.57 4.49
C SER A 115 -7.38 20.95 3.39
N SER A 116 -6.80 20.61 2.23
CA SER A 116 -7.52 20.00 1.12
C SER A 116 -7.73 18.51 1.37
N LYS A 117 -6.67 17.83 1.82
CA LYS A 117 -6.72 16.40 2.12
C LYS A 117 -7.66 16.08 3.29
N LYS A 118 -7.61 16.84 4.39
CA LYS A 118 -8.52 16.59 5.53
C LYS A 118 -9.99 16.76 5.18
N ARG A 119 -10.33 17.76 4.33
CA ARG A 119 -11.70 17.93 3.84
C ARG A 119 -12.12 16.77 2.93
N GLY A 120 -11.22 16.31 2.05
CA GLY A 120 -11.46 15.14 1.21
C GLY A 120 -11.70 13.86 2.02
N GLN A 121 -10.96 13.67 3.11
CA GLN A 121 -11.18 12.54 4.02
C GLN A 121 -12.56 12.60 4.69
N MET A 122 -12.96 13.78 5.20
CA MET A 122 -14.30 13.94 5.78
C MET A 122 -15.42 13.71 4.77
N SER A 123 -15.29 14.23 3.55
CA SER A 123 -16.28 13.98 2.48
C SER A 123 -16.37 12.50 2.12
N ASN A 124 -15.23 11.77 2.11
CA ASN A 124 -15.24 10.33 1.88
C ASN A 124 -15.89 9.56 3.03
N PHE A 125 -15.60 9.94 4.28
CA PHE A 125 -16.25 9.39 5.47
C PHE A 125 -17.76 9.61 5.44
N GLU A 126 -18.21 10.83 5.16
CA GLU A 126 -19.63 11.20 5.06
C GLU A 126 -20.35 10.43 3.95
N ALA A 127 -19.74 10.27 2.78
CA ALA A 127 -20.33 9.48 1.69
C ALA A 127 -20.55 8.00 2.08
N LYS A 128 -19.63 7.41 2.84
CA LYS A 128 -19.77 6.06 3.40
C LYS A 128 -20.85 6.02 4.47
N LEU A 129 -20.86 7.00 5.37
CA LEU A 129 -21.87 7.15 6.44
C LEU A 129 -23.27 7.26 5.85
N GLU A 130 -23.49 8.08 4.82
CA GLU A 130 -24.79 8.25 4.15
C GLU A 130 -25.36 6.92 3.66
N ILE A 131 -24.55 6.09 2.98
CA ILE A 131 -24.99 4.81 2.44
C ILE A 131 -25.32 3.84 3.58
N LEU A 132 -24.42 3.74 4.57
CA LEU A 132 -24.57 2.80 5.66
C LEU A 132 -25.69 3.20 6.62
N SER A 133 -25.96 4.51 6.79
CA SER A 133 -27.07 5.00 7.60
C SER A 133 -28.44 4.60 7.03
N LYS A 134 -28.58 4.64 5.70
CA LYS A 134 -29.80 4.17 5.02
C LYS A 134 -30.02 2.66 5.23
N LYS A 135 -28.92 1.90 5.33
CA LYS A 135 -28.97 0.43 5.48
C LYS A 135 -29.24 -0.01 6.91
N HIS A 136 -28.64 0.64 7.91
CA HIS A 136 -28.62 0.18 9.30
C HIS A 136 -29.33 1.09 10.28
N GLY A 137 -29.62 2.34 9.88
CA GLY A 137 -30.27 3.33 10.75
C GLY A 137 -29.48 3.58 12.04
N SER A 138 -30.21 3.61 13.18
CA SER A 138 -29.62 3.84 14.50
C SER A 138 -28.71 2.71 15.02
N LYS A 139 -28.66 1.57 14.33
CA LYS A 139 -27.75 0.46 14.66
C LYS A 139 -26.38 0.62 14.03
N LEU A 140 -26.09 1.74 13.37
CA LEU A 140 -24.78 2.06 12.81
C LEU A 140 -23.94 2.85 13.80
N SER A 141 -22.65 2.57 13.86
CA SER A 141 -21.63 3.42 14.48
C SER A 141 -20.46 3.62 13.52
N GLY A 142 -20.01 4.86 13.40
CA GLY A 142 -18.87 5.23 12.54
C GLY A 142 -17.66 5.65 13.37
N ILE A 143 -16.50 5.20 12.96
CA ILE A 143 -15.23 5.49 13.66
C ILE A 143 -14.23 6.08 12.67
N MET A 144 -13.63 7.22 13.01
CA MET A 144 -12.43 7.71 12.37
C MET A 144 -11.24 7.37 13.27
N TYR A 145 -10.27 6.63 12.75
CA TYR A 145 -9.14 6.13 13.51
C TYR A 145 -7.81 6.51 12.90
N PHE A 146 -6.98 7.22 13.66
CA PHE A 146 -5.60 7.54 13.33
C PHE A 146 -4.67 6.68 14.18
N ILE A 147 -3.86 5.83 13.51
CA ILE A 147 -3.04 4.83 14.22
C ILE A 147 -1.88 5.49 14.97
N ASP A 148 -1.19 6.44 14.35
CA ASP A 148 -0.03 7.12 14.93
C ASP A 148 -0.46 8.30 15.80
N PRO A 149 -0.38 8.21 17.14
CA PRO A 149 -0.87 9.24 18.04
C PRO A 149 0.01 10.50 18.04
N ASP A 150 1.25 10.42 17.55
CA ASP A 150 2.16 11.55 17.48
C ASP A 150 1.75 12.57 16.40
N PHE A 151 0.90 12.14 15.47
CA PHE A 151 0.33 12.98 14.42
C PHE A 151 -1.15 13.26 14.69
N SER A 152 -1.44 14.37 15.34
CA SER A 152 -2.82 14.79 15.69
C SER A 152 -3.12 16.25 15.31
N LYS A 153 -2.50 16.70 14.21
CA LYS A 153 -2.55 18.10 13.73
C LYS A 153 -3.97 18.62 13.52
N ASN A 154 -4.89 17.77 13.07
CA ASN A 154 -6.24 18.15 12.72
C ASN A 154 -7.31 17.62 13.70
N LYS A 155 -6.91 17.12 14.89
CA LYS A 155 -7.82 16.50 15.87
C LYS A 155 -9.08 17.35 16.14
N ASN A 156 -8.89 18.66 16.40
CA ASN A 156 -10.01 19.58 16.66
C ASN A 156 -10.95 19.75 15.46
N TYR A 157 -10.42 19.72 14.23
CA TYR A 157 -11.24 19.78 13.03
C TYR A 157 -12.10 18.52 12.91
N TYR A 158 -11.52 17.33 13.08
CA TYR A 158 -12.27 16.08 12.97
C TYR A 158 -13.33 15.94 14.08
N ILE A 159 -13.04 16.36 15.32
CA ILE A 159 -14.02 16.40 16.40
C ILE A 159 -15.24 17.24 15.99
N GLN A 160 -15.02 18.46 15.50
CA GLN A 160 -16.09 19.38 15.12
C GLN A 160 -16.92 18.83 13.94
N GLU A 161 -16.29 18.27 12.93
CA GLU A 161 -17.01 17.74 11.77
C GLU A 161 -17.79 16.46 12.12
N LEU A 162 -17.21 15.55 12.90
CA LEU A 162 -17.93 14.35 13.37
C LEU A 162 -19.11 14.70 14.25
N GLU A 163 -19.01 15.72 15.10
CA GLU A 163 -20.13 16.19 15.94
C GLU A 163 -21.29 16.74 15.09
N LYS A 164 -21.00 17.50 14.01
CA LYS A 164 -22.00 17.95 13.06
C LYS A 164 -22.70 16.77 12.37
N LEU A 165 -21.93 15.78 11.89
CA LEU A 165 -22.47 14.60 11.23
C LEU A 165 -23.30 13.75 12.20
N LYS A 166 -22.82 13.56 13.45
CA LYS A 166 -23.54 12.86 14.51
C LYS A 166 -24.91 13.48 14.75
N ASN A 167 -24.97 14.81 14.87
CA ASN A 167 -26.22 15.54 15.06
C ASN A 167 -27.14 15.46 13.82
N PHE A 168 -26.58 15.49 12.62
CA PHE A 168 -27.37 15.43 11.39
C PHE A 168 -27.95 14.05 11.10
N TYR A 169 -27.14 12.99 11.25
CA TYR A 169 -27.57 11.60 10.95
C TYR A 169 -28.21 10.89 12.15
N GLY A 170 -28.04 11.38 13.38
CA GLY A 170 -28.50 10.72 14.59
C GLY A 170 -27.77 9.39 14.89
N ILE A 171 -26.52 9.28 14.45
CA ILE A 171 -25.68 8.07 14.52
C ILE A 171 -24.49 8.33 15.41
N GLU A 172 -24.07 7.32 16.20
CA GLU A 172 -22.90 7.41 17.05
C GLU A 172 -21.63 7.45 16.20
N LEU A 173 -20.84 8.55 16.32
CA LEU A 173 -19.59 8.75 15.61
C LEU A 173 -18.48 9.04 16.61
N ASN A 174 -17.34 8.36 16.43
CA ASN A 174 -16.21 8.43 17.36
C ASN A 174 -14.91 8.73 16.60
N LEU A 175 -13.99 9.41 17.30
CA LEU A 175 -12.63 9.70 16.83
C LEU A 175 -11.64 9.11 17.83
N TYR A 176 -10.70 8.31 17.33
CA TYR A 176 -9.65 7.71 18.16
C TYR A 176 -8.28 7.94 17.55
N TYR A 177 -7.28 8.09 18.42
CA TYR A 177 -5.85 8.15 18.09
C TYR A 177 -5.10 7.06 18.85
N GLY A 178 -4.31 6.26 18.14
CA GLY A 178 -3.42 5.26 18.72
C GLY A 178 -4.12 4.37 19.76
N LYS A 179 -3.66 4.49 21.00
CA LYS A 179 -4.14 3.73 22.14
C LYS A 179 -5.64 3.92 22.47
N GLU A 180 -6.20 5.11 22.17
CA GLU A 180 -7.59 5.44 22.49
C GLU A 180 -8.57 4.40 21.90
N PHE A 181 -8.30 3.88 20.71
CA PHE A 181 -9.14 2.85 20.06
C PHE A 181 -9.15 1.54 20.86
N PHE A 182 -8.00 1.11 21.33
CA PHE A 182 -7.85 -0.12 22.11
C PHE A 182 -8.41 0.01 23.52
N GLU A 183 -8.29 1.17 24.16
CA GLU A 183 -8.81 1.44 25.50
C GLU A 183 -10.32 1.62 25.53
N HIS A 184 -10.84 2.49 24.66
CA HIS A 184 -12.22 2.95 24.77
C HIS A 184 -13.20 2.16 23.91
N PHE A 185 -12.75 1.64 22.76
CA PHE A 185 -13.63 0.85 21.90
C PHE A 185 -13.48 -0.65 22.13
N LEU A 186 -12.26 -1.17 22.06
CA LEU A 186 -12.03 -2.61 22.23
C LEU A 186 -11.98 -3.07 23.70
N ASN A 187 -11.78 -2.15 24.64
CA ASN A 187 -11.53 -2.44 26.07
C ASN A 187 -10.35 -3.43 26.27
N LYS A 188 -9.28 -3.26 25.49
CA LYS A 188 -8.08 -4.10 25.44
C LYS A 188 -6.80 -3.27 25.34
N PRO A 189 -6.48 -2.44 26.37
CA PRO A 189 -5.30 -1.55 26.30
C PRO A 189 -3.97 -2.30 26.10
N ASP A 190 -3.85 -3.52 26.63
CA ASP A 190 -2.64 -4.34 26.52
C ASP A 190 -2.31 -4.76 25.07
N LEU A 191 -3.33 -4.80 24.20
CA LEU A 191 -3.09 -5.12 22.77
C LEU A 191 -2.30 -4.00 22.07
N TRP A 192 -2.51 -2.75 22.46
CA TRP A 192 -1.77 -1.63 21.91
C TRP A 192 -0.28 -1.74 22.23
N GLU A 193 0.07 -1.95 23.50
CA GLU A 193 1.47 -2.11 23.94
C GLU A 193 2.14 -3.29 23.20
N LYS A 194 1.41 -4.38 23.07
CA LYS A 194 1.87 -5.58 22.34
C LYS A 194 2.14 -5.30 20.86
N ILE A 195 1.28 -4.52 20.19
CA ILE A 195 1.47 -4.11 18.80
C ILE A 195 2.72 -3.23 18.66
N LEU A 196 2.91 -2.27 19.58
CA LEU A 196 4.10 -1.40 19.57
C LEU A 196 5.39 -2.20 19.75
N ASP A 197 5.42 -3.17 20.68
CA ASP A 197 6.56 -4.05 20.88
C ASP A 197 6.86 -4.89 19.62
N TRP A 198 5.83 -5.41 18.97
CA TRP A 198 5.98 -6.17 17.74
C TRP A 198 6.43 -5.31 16.56
N LEU A 199 5.91 -4.10 16.42
CA LEU A 199 6.37 -3.16 15.41
C LEU A 199 7.83 -2.80 15.60
N LYS A 200 8.26 -2.58 16.84
CA LYS A 200 9.66 -2.30 17.17
C LYS A 200 10.56 -3.47 16.79
N GLN A 201 10.24 -4.69 17.23
CA GLN A 201 11.00 -5.89 16.89
C GLN A 201 11.07 -6.11 15.38
N TRP A 202 9.95 -5.94 14.67
CA TRP A 202 9.92 -6.08 13.22
C TRP A 202 10.79 -5.02 12.55
N LYS A 203 10.70 -3.76 12.97
CA LYS A 203 11.49 -2.65 12.43
C LYS A 203 12.99 -2.87 12.66
N ASP A 204 13.39 -3.37 13.82
CA ASP A 204 14.79 -3.69 14.14
C ASP A 204 15.34 -4.82 13.24
N SER A 205 14.49 -5.65 12.66
CA SER A 205 14.88 -6.71 11.71
C SER A 205 15.05 -6.22 10.26
N LEU A 206 14.63 -5.00 9.94
CA LEU A 206 14.71 -4.45 8.59
C LEU A 206 16.11 -3.96 8.24
N PRO A 207 16.53 -4.01 6.97
CA PRO A 207 17.73 -3.34 6.53
C PRO A 207 17.55 -1.81 6.63
N GLU A 208 18.64 -1.09 6.83
CA GLU A 208 18.62 0.38 6.94
C GLU A 208 18.05 1.05 5.68
N LEU A 209 18.34 0.49 4.50
CA LEU A 209 17.79 0.93 3.21
C LEU A 209 17.30 -0.27 2.40
N PRO A 210 16.18 -0.15 1.68
CA PRO A 210 15.73 -1.15 0.72
C PRO A 210 16.76 -1.37 -0.39
N GLU A 211 16.92 -2.62 -0.82
CA GLU A 211 17.81 -2.95 -1.94
C GLU A 211 17.14 -2.62 -3.28
N VAL A 212 17.69 -1.64 -3.97
CA VAL A 212 17.22 -1.21 -5.30
C VAL A 212 17.87 -2.04 -6.42
N ASN A 213 19.06 -2.60 -6.16
CA ASN A 213 19.80 -3.39 -7.15
C ASN A 213 19.25 -4.82 -7.23
N PHE A 214 18.55 -5.13 -8.31
CA PHE A 214 17.99 -6.47 -8.55
C PHE A 214 19.06 -7.53 -8.80
N ASP A 215 20.25 -7.11 -9.21
CA ASP A 215 21.38 -8.02 -9.43
C ASP A 215 22.12 -8.37 -8.13
N ALA A 216 21.79 -7.74 -6.99
CA ALA A 216 22.30 -8.18 -5.69
C ALA A 216 21.83 -9.62 -5.34
N LYS A 217 20.62 -9.99 -5.81
CA LYS A 217 20.04 -11.32 -5.66
C LYS A 217 19.35 -11.75 -6.97
N PRO A 218 20.12 -12.07 -8.02
CA PRO A 218 19.58 -12.21 -9.37
C PRO A 218 18.48 -13.27 -9.51
N LYS A 219 18.62 -14.42 -8.81
CA LYS A 219 17.63 -15.51 -8.87
C LYS A 219 16.31 -15.11 -8.21
N GLU A 220 16.35 -14.47 -7.04
CA GLU A 220 15.15 -13.98 -6.35
C GLU A 220 14.45 -12.93 -7.20
N SER A 221 15.18 -11.96 -7.70
CA SER A 221 14.66 -10.91 -8.57
C SER A 221 14.04 -11.49 -9.84
N PHE A 222 14.71 -12.43 -10.49
CA PHE A 222 14.22 -13.13 -11.67
C PHE A 222 12.87 -13.83 -11.39
N GLU A 223 12.78 -14.61 -10.31
CA GLU A 223 11.54 -15.32 -9.95
C GLU A 223 10.35 -14.38 -9.79
N GLU A 224 10.57 -13.22 -9.19
CA GLU A 224 9.54 -12.22 -8.97
C GLU A 224 9.13 -11.51 -10.26
N ILE A 225 10.10 -11.10 -11.11
CA ILE A 225 9.82 -10.27 -12.27
C ILE A 225 9.55 -11.02 -13.58
N LYS A 226 9.85 -12.34 -13.66
CA LYS A 226 9.56 -13.15 -14.85
C LYS A 226 8.08 -13.19 -15.22
N THR A 227 7.20 -12.93 -14.24
CA THR A 227 5.74 -12.89 -14.41
C THR A 227 5.20 -11.48 -14.70
N LEU A 228 6.07 -10.48 -14.89
CA LEU A 228 5.64 -9.15 -15.33
C LEU A 228 5.02 -9.25 -16.74
N GLU A 229 3.96 -8.50 -16.96
CA GLU A 229 3.20 -8.51 -18.21
C GLU A 229 4.10 -8.19 -19.43
N LEU A 230 3.94 -8.95 -20.50
CA LEU A 230 4.73 -8.77 -21.76
C LEU A 230 4.65 -7.33 -22.29
N ARG A 231 3.48 -6.68 -22.09
CA ARG A 231 3.28 -5.29 -22.47
C ARG A 231 4.21 -4.34 -21.70
N SER A 232 4.42 -4.57 -20.41
CA SER A 232 5.30 -3.76 -19.57
C SER A 232 6.76 -3.93 -19.99
N TRP A 233 7.18 -5.17 -20.25
CA TRP A 233 8.53 -5.43 -20.79
C TRP A 233 8.77 -4.76 -22.13
N ARG A 234 7.80 -4.79 -23.07
CA ARG A 234 7.92 -4.09 -24.36
C ARG A 234 8.09 -2.58 -24.14
N LYS A 235 7.28 -1.97 -23.31
CA LYS A 235 7.40 -0.53 -22.99
C LYS A 235 8.77 -0.16 -22.43
N ILE A 236 9.35 -1.02 -21.57
CA ILE A 236 10.68 -0.81 -21.01
C ILE A 236 11.76 -0.95 -22.09
N LEU A 237 11.68 -1.99 -22.92
CA LEU A 237 12.67 -2.28 -23.95
C LEU A 237 12.65 -1.26 -25.09
N ASP A 238 11.47 -0.77 -25.47
CA ASP A 238 11.28 0.19 -26.56
C ASP A 238 11.56 1.65 -26.15
N ASN A 239 11.74 1.92 -24.85
CA ASN A 239 12.04 3.26 -24.36
C ASN A 239 13.54 3.45 -24.09
N ASP A 240 14.28 3.87 -25.12
CA ASP A 240 15.73 4.07 -25.03
C ASP A 240 16.15 5.03 -23.92
N LYS A 241 15.32 6.05 -23.59
CA LYS A 241 15.64 7.01 -22.51
C LYS A 241 15.77 6.34 -21.14
N LEU A 242 15.02 5.27 -20.87
CA LEU A 242 15.16 4.52 -19.61
C LEU A 242 16.55 3.90 -19.46
N TRP A 243 17.17 3.54 -20.59
CA TRP A 243 18.51 2.94 -20.65
C TRP A 243 19.60 4.01 -20.68
N ASP A 244 19.47 4.99 -21.57
CA ASP A 244 20.46 6.06 -21.77
C ASP A 244 20.62 6.95 -20.54
N GLU A 245 19.52 7.28 -19.85
CA GLU A 245 19.54 8.10 -18.64
C GLU A 245 19.85 7.29 -17.37
N GLY A 246 20.11 5.98 -17.49
CA GLY A 246 20.60 5.12 -16.43
C GLY A 246 19.57 4.63 -15.43
N VAL A 247 18.26 4.71 -15.74
CA VAL A 247 17.19 4.16 -14.89
C VAL A 247 17.34 2.65 -14.78
N MET A 248 17.50 1.95 -15.92
CA MET A 248 17.66 0.49 -15.93
C MET A 248 18.98 0.06 -15.30
N ARG A 249 20.06 0.83 -15.45
CA ARG A 249 21.34 0.58 -14.76
C ARG A 249 21.29 0.77 -13.25
N ALA A 250 20.41 1.61 -12.75
CA ALA A 250 20.22 1.75 -11.30
C ALA A 250 19.58 0.49 -10.67
N ILE A 251 18.77 -0.23 -11.46
CA ILE A 251 18.07 -1.46 -11.05
C ILE A 251 18.89 -2.71 -11.37
N PHE A 252 19.43 -2.79 -12.59
CA PHE A 252 20.23 -3.91 -13.09
C PHE A 252 21.68 -3.43 -13.26
N ARG A 253 22.49 -3.59 -12.22
CA ARG A 253 23.86 -3.01 -12.21
C ARG A 253 24.85 -3.73 -13.11
N ASP A 254 24.76 -5.07 -13.17
CA ASP A 254 25.64 -5.92 -13.99
C ASP A 254 24.90 -6.76 -15.04
N GLY A 255 23.57 -6.66 -15.08
CA GLY A 255 22.71 -7.33 -16.05
C GLY A 255 22.52 -8.83 -15.81
N SER A 256 22.94 -9.37 -14.66
CA SER A 256 22.80 -10.80 -14.35
C SER A 256 21.36 -11.25 -14.32
N THR A 257 20.44 -10.47 -13.74
CA THR A 257 19.00 -10.74 -13.76
C THR A 257 18.41 -10.68 -15.17
N LEU A 258 18.86 -9.71 -15.98
CA LEU A 258 18.42 -9.59 -17.39
C LEU A 258 18.88 -10.78 -18.24
N LYS A 259 20.07 -11.34 -17.98
CA LYS A 259 20.56 -12.56 -18.65
C LYS A 259 19.69 -13.78 -18.30
N LEU A 260 19.23 -13.90 -17.04
CA LEU A 260 18.27 -14.94 -16.66
C LEU A 260 16.93 -14.78 -17.37
N LEU A 261 16.41 -13.55 -17.45
CA LEU A 261 15.17 -13.25 -18.20
C LEU A 261 15.30 -13.53 -19.69
N HIS A 262 16.42 -13.15 -20.30
CA HIS A 262 16.70 -13.48 -21.71
C HIS A 262 16.64 -14.99 -21.94
N SER A 263 17.35 -15.77 -21.12
CA SER A 263 17.36 -17.23 -21.21
C SER A 263 15.97 -17.83 -21.06
N TYR A 264 15.19 -17.33 -20.11
CA TYR A 264 13.82 -17.76 -19.85
C TYR A 264 12.90 -17.50 -21.07
N PHE A 265 12.83 -16.25 -21.56
CA PHE A 265 11.99 -15.92 -22.70
C PHE A 265 12.45 -16.60 -24.01
N ASN A 266 13.74 -16.81 -24.17
CA ASN A 266 14.27 -17.54 -25.32
C ASN A 266 13.92 -19.03 -25.29
N GLY A 267 13.68 -19.61 -24.13
CA GLY A 267 13.20 -20.99 -23.96
C GLY A 267 11.70 -21.17 -24.20
N LEU A 268 10.91 -20.10 -24.20
CA LEU A 268 9.47 -20.18 -24.40
C LEU A 268 9.10 -20.21 -25.88
N GLU A 269 8.02 -20.92 -26.23
CA GLU A 269 7.47 -20.94 -27.58
C GLU A 269 6.55 -19.72 -27.82
N GLY A 270 6.60 -19.20 -29.04
CA GLY A 270 5.73 -18.11 -29.49
C GLY A 270 6.47 -16.83 -29.82
N LYS A 271 6.00 -16.14 -30.87
CA LYS A 271 6.59 -14.91 -31.40
C LYS A 271 6.78 -13.81 -30.34
N PRO A 272 5.82 -13.53 -29.42
CA PRO A 272 5.99 -12.47 -28.42
C PRO A 272 7.19 -12.68 -27.49
N TYR A 273 7.46 -13.92 -27.11
CA TYR A 273 8.60 -14.25 -26.23
C TYR A 273 9.94 -14.12 -26.94
N LYS A 274 9.99 -14.53 -28.22
CA LYS A 274 11.20 -14.36 -29.03
C LYS A 274 11.54 -12.90 -29.30
N GLU A 275 10.51 -12.07 -29.51
CA GLU A 275 10.70 -10.60 -29.63
C GLU A 275 11.30 -10.00 -28.35
N LEU A 276 10.78 -10.39 -27.18
CA LEU A 276 11.32 -9.93 -25.89
C LEU A 276 12.74 -10.44 -25.63
N ALA A 277 13.02 -11.70 -25.95
CA ALA A 277 14.38 -12.25 -25.83
C ALA A 277 15.37 -11.48 -26.71
N ASN A 278 15.00 -11.20 -27.96
CA ASN A 278 15.85 -10.41 -28.88
C ASN A 278 16.05 -8.98 -28.38
N GLY A 279 14.99 -8.32 -27.86
CA GLY A 279 15.07 -6.99 -27.26
C GLY A 279 15.99 -6.96 -26.04
N LEU A 280 15.85 -7.93 -25.13
CA LEU A 280 16.73 -8.08 -23.97
C LEU A 280 18.18 -8.31 -24.37
N ASN A 281 18.44 -9.21 -25.34
CA ASN A 281 19.78 -9.47 -25.82
C ASN A 281 20.45 -8.22 -26.40
N LYS A 282 19.70 -7.43 -27.20
CA LYS A 282 20.19 -6.15 -27.71
C LYS A 282 20.59 -5.22 -26.56
N LYS A 283 19.72 -5.02 -25.58
CA LYS A 283 19.98 -4.12 -24.44
C LYS A 283 21.13 -4.62 -23.55
N ILE A 284 21.24 -5.94 -23.34
CA ILE A 284 22.36 -6.54 -22.58
C ILE A 284 23.68 -6.24 -23.29
N ASN A 285 23.77 -6.49 -24.59
CA ASN A 285 25.01 -6.25 -25.35
C ASN A 285 25.38 -4.76 -25.43
N GLU A 286 24.39 -3.86 -25.44
CA GLU A 286 24.60 -2.43 -25.56
C GLU A 286 25.03 -1.78 -24.22
N TYR A 287 24.39 -2.20 -23.11
CA TYR A 287 24.55 -1.51 -21.83
C TYR A 287 25.34 -2.30 -20.77
N TYR A 288 25.61 -3.59 -20.99
CA TYR A 288 26.33 -4.50 -20.05
C TYR A 288 27.35 -5.38 -20.81
N PRO A 289 28.34 -4.77 -21.52
CA PRO A 289 29.33 -5.48 -22.31
C PRO A 289 30.24 -6.39 -21.49
#